data_3c89fbe258fd63a8bab3515ca6443f43
#
_entry.id   3c89fbe258fd63a8bab3515ca6443f43
#
_cell.length_a   1.000
_cell.length_b   1.000
_cell.length_c   1.000
_cell.angle_alpha   90.00
_cell.angle_beta   90.00
_cell.angle_gamma   90.00
#
_symmetry.space_group_name_H-M   'P 1'
#
loop_
_entity.id
_entity.type
_entity.pdbx_description
1 polymer ?
#
loop_
_entity_poly.entity_id
_entity_poly.type
_entity_poly.pdbx_seq_one_letter_code
_entity_poly.pdbx_strand_id
1 'polypeptide(L)'
;MSGENRFPEELLLNEPDRGHRLIREFYENYADIARTPDYYTAIRGQHEKIKTTFYRRWLERNAHDQRSLGLDVGCRGGVLAGMIGLIRWIGVDIDDAALEVAREAGLPCVEMDFTTAINFQNASFDVVMTNEVLEHLPYPAITVREVHRILKKNPGSAYVGSVPLDYHLHRRWKVMRGKRLSGEQLHVHHFSFKELDQLLRFYFNNVEYLPLSGTAQRHPRWRLSYNLFVRDIAWAAASPKSEPGRWNVRERF
;
A
#
# COMPACT_ATOMS: atom_id res chain seq x y z
N MET A 1 -11.61 -27.25 -14.93
CA MET A 1 -10.18 -27.48 -14.59
C MET A 1 -9.82 -26.44 -13.55
N SER A 2 -9.83 -26.84 -12.29
CA SER A 2 -9.49 -26.00 -11.14
C SER A 2 -7.97 -25.87 -11.12
N GLY A 3 -7.44 -24.80 -11.72
CA GLY A 3 -6.11 -24.37 -11.41
C GLY A 3 -6.11 -24.01 -9.93
N GLU A 4 -5.50 -24.84 -9.10
CA GLU A 4 -5.35 -24.56 -7.68
C GLU A 4 -4.72 -23.19 -7.53
N ASN A 5 -5.43 -22.30 -6.83
CA ASN A 5 -4.97 -20.95 -6.51
C ASN A 5 -3.93 -21.09 -5.40
N ARG A 6 -2.74 -21.60 -5.75
CA ARG A 6 -1.62 -21.84 -4.83
C ARG A 6 -0.73 -20.61 -4.74
N PHE A 7 -0.19 -20.37 -3.55
CA PHE A 7 0.85 -19.37 -3.36
C PHE A 7 2.11 -19.79 -4.16
N PRO A 8 2.70 -18.89 -4.97
CA PRO A 8 3.86 -19.21 -5.80
C PRO A 8 5.18 -19.16 -4.97
N GLU A 9 5.44 -20.21 -4.21
CA GLU A 9 6.63 -20.32 -3.31
C GLU A 9 7.96 -20.15 -4.06
N GLU A 10 7.97 -20.51 -5.35
CA GLU A 10 9.15 -20.36 -6.21
C GLU A 10 9.59 -18.91 -6.42
N LEU A 11 8.73 -17.93 -6.11
CA LEU A 11 9.09 -16.51 -6.17
C LEU A 11 9.78 -16.00 -4.90
N LEU A 12 9.73 -16.76 -3.80
CA LEU A 12 10.40 -16.38 -2.56
C LEU A 12 11.92 -16.54 -2.71
N LEU A 13 12.69 -15.65 -2.08
CA LEU A 13 14.14 -15.74 -2.00
C LEU A 13 14.58 -16.74 -0.93
N ASN A 14 13.85 -16.80 0.17
CA ASN A 14 14.09 -17.68 1.30
C ASN A 14 12.74 -18.08 1.90
N GLU A 15 12.76 -18.94 2.94
CA GLU A 15 11.56 -19.13 3.75
C GLU A 15 11.06 -17.79 4.30
N PRO A 16 9.73 -17.62 4.44
CA PRO A 16 9.14 -16.39 4.98
C PRO A 16 9.80 -16.02 6.30
N ASP A 17 10.36 -14.82 6.37
CA ASP A 17 10.89 -14.29 7.61
C ASP A 17 9.70 -14.07 8.57
N ARG A 18 9.76 -14.72 9.73
CA ARG A 18 8.72 -14.60 10.76
C ARG A 18 8.75 -13.27 11.51
N GLY A 19 9.49 -12.31 10.99
CA GLY A 19 9.48 -10.92 11.40
C GLY A 19 10.13 -10.63 12.74
N HIS A 20 10.38 -9.38 13.00
CA HIS A 20 10.85 -8.90 14.29
C HIS A 20 9.82 -9.19 15.37
N ARG A 21 10.18 -9.92 16.39
CA ARG A 21 9.32 -10.31 17.53
C ARG A 21 8.54 -9.10 18.10
N LEU A 22 9.17 -7.95 18.22
CA LEU A 22 8.54 -6.73 18.73
C LEU A 22 7.44 -6.16 17.81
N ILE A 23 7.64 -6.25 16.50
CA ILE A 23 6.63 -5.78 15.52
C ILE A 23 5.44 -6.74 15.55
N ARG A 24 5.69 -8.02 15.60
CA ARG A 24 4.64 -9.04 15.73
C ARG A 24 3.85 -8.86 17.01
N GLU A 25 4.50 -8.80 18.17
CA GLU A 25 3.88 -8.60 19.47
C GLU A 25 3.04 -7.32 19.51
N PHE A 26 3.49 -6.26 18.82
CA PHE A 26 2.75 -5.03 18.68
C PHE A 26 1.44 -5.22 17.87
N TYR A 27 1.49 -5.92 16.73
CA TYR A 27 0.30 -6.17 15.90
C TYR A 27 -0.65 -7.19 16.52
N GLU A 28 -0.15 -8.19 17.23
CA GLU A 28 -0.96 -9.13 18.04
C GLU A 28 -1.75 -8.36 19.12
N ASN A 29 -1.10 -7.49 19.87
CA ASN A 29 -1.76 -6.63 20.86
C ASN A 29 -2.74 -5.64 20.20
N TYR A 30 -2.44 -5.13 19.03
CA TYR A 30 -3.34 -4.26 18.28
C TYR A 30 -4.59 -5.01 17.76
N ALA A 31 -4.40 -6.20 17.27
CA ALA A 31 -5.50 -7.05 16.85
C ALA A 31 -6.47 -7.31 18.00
N ASP A 32 -5.98 -7.52 19.22
CA ASP A 32 -6.82 -7.72 20.42
C ASP A 32 -7.61 -6.46 20.80
N ILE A 33 -7.06 -5.27 20.60
CA ILE A 33 -7.73 -3.99 20.86
C ILE A 33 -8.73 -3.63 19.76
N ALA A 34 -8.45 -4.00 18.51
CA ALA A 34 -9.20 -3.59 17.33
C ALA A 34 -10.21 -4.65 16.84
N ARG A 35 -10.22 -5.86 17.41
CA ARG A 35 -11.07 -6.97 17.00
C ARG A 35 -12.55 -6.68 17.24
N THR A 36 -13.19 -6.09 16.23
CA THR A 36 -14.61 -6.32 16.00
C THR A 36 -14.76 -7.58 15.14
N PRO A 37 -15.90 -8.32 15.20
CA PRO A 37 -16.13 -9.51 14.36
C PRO A 37 -15.84 -9.28 12.87
N ASP A 38 -15.98 -8.02 12.40
CA ASP A 38 -15.77 -7.64 11.00
C ASP A 38 -14.42 -6.99 10.74
N TYR A 39 -13.47 -7.03 11.69
CA TYR A 39 -12.21 -6.28 11.59
C TYR A 39 -11.42 -6.60 10.31
N TYR A 40 -11.36 -7.87 9.93
CA TYR A 40 -10.61 -8.32 8.75
C TYR A 40 -11.40 -8.23 7.44
N THR A 41 -12.73 -8.28 7.50
CA THR A 41 -13.61 -8.35 6.33
C THR A 41 -14.38 -7.06 6.06
N ALA A 42 -14.41 -6.12 7.03
CA ALA A 42 -15.18 -4.90 6.89
C ALA A 42 -14.64 -4.01 5.78
N ILE A 43 -15.49 -3.77 4.79
CA ILE A 43 -15.31 -2.71 3.81
C ILE A 43 -15.65 -1.41 4.52
N ARG A 44 -14.64 -0.70 5.03
CA ARG A 44 -14.82 0.55 5.76
C ARG A 44 -15.21 1.69 4.81
N GLY A 45 -16.49 1.69 4.41
CA GLY A 45 -17.10 2.86 3.82
C GLY A 45 -16.90 3.05 2.32
N GLN A 46 -17.21 4.26 1.87
CA GLN A 46 -17.20 4.63 0.46
C GLN A 46 -15.79 4.74 -0.12
N HIS A 47 -14.78 5.00 0.72
CA HIS A 47 -13.40 5.23 0.28
C HIS A 47 -12.80 3.97 -0.36
N GLU A 48 -13.00 2.79 0.21
CA GLU A 48 -12.48 1.54 -0.36
C GLU A 48 -13.07 1.25 -1.73
N LYS A 49 -14.37 1.49 -1.91
CA LYS A 49 -15.03 1.34 -3.21
C LYS A 49 -14.47 2.32 -4.25
N ILE A 50 -14.18 3.55 -3.85
CA ILE A 50 -13.59 4.56 -4.73
C ILE A 50 -12.15 4.16 -5.11
N LYS A 51 -11.33 3.74 -4.13
CA LYS A 51 -9.96 3.28 -4.36
C LYS A 51 -9.90 2.09 -5.31
N THR A 52 -10.66 1.04 -5.01
CA THR A 52 -10.66 -0.19 -5.81
C THR A 52 -11.18 0.06 -7.22
N THR A 53 -12.18 0.94 -7.39
CA THR A 53 -12.65 1.35 -8.71
C THR A 53 -11.55 2.10 -9.49
N PHE A 54 -10.80 2.98 -8.83
CA PHE A 54 -9.69 3.70 -9.43
C PHE A 54 -8.57 2.72 -9.86
N TYR A 55 -8.13 1.82 -8.98
CA TYR A 55 -7.10 0.83 -9.27
C TYR A 55 -7.54 -0.08 -10.42
N ARG A 56 -8.74 -0.63 -10.36
CA ARG A 56 -9.28 -1.50 -11.41
C ARG A 56 -9.30 -0.81 -12.76
N ARG A 57 -9.85 0.41 -12.86
CA ARG A 57 -9.88 1.19 -14.10
C ARG A 57 -8.49 1.49 -14.63
N TRP A 58 -7.55 1.77 -13.72
CA TRP A 58 -6.18 2.01 -14.10
C TRP A 58 -5.55 0.74 -14.70
N LEU A 59 -5.73 -0.40 -14.05
CA LEU A 59 -5.24 -1.70 -14.52
C LEU A 59 -5.86 -2.08 -15.88
N GLU A 60 -7.17 -1.90 -16.05
CA GLU A 60 -7.88 -2.15 -17.32
C GLU A 60 -7.31 -1.30 -18.46
N ARG A 61 -7.10 0.00 -18.22
CA ARG A 61 -6.51 0.92 -19.22
C ARG A 61 -5.07 0.53 -19.63
N ASN A 62 -4.34 -0.14 -18.77
CA ASN A 62 -2.97 -0.58 -19.02
C ASN A 62 -2.87 -2.06 -19.38
N ALA A 63 -3.97 -2.65 -19.86
CA ALA A 63 -4.08 -4.00 -20.39
C ALA A 63 -3.68 -5.12 -19.41
N HIS A 64 -3.88 -4.91 -18.12
CA HIS A 64 -3.76 -5.96 -17.14
C HIS A 64 -4.98 -6.88 -17.16
N ASP A 65 -4.74 -8.18 -17.02
CA ASP A 65 -5.75 -9.23 -17.00
C ASP A 65 -5.31 -10.41 -16.11
N GLN A 66 -6.00 -11.53 -16.15
CA GLN A 66 -5.70 -12.74 -15.38
C GLN A 66 -4.31 -13.36 -15.63
N ARG A 67 -3.55 -12.89 -16.61
CA ARG A 67 -2.14 -13.28 -16.82
C ARG A 67 -1.20 -12.47 -15.97
N SER A 68 -1.62 -11.28 -15.53
CA SER A 68 -0.84 -10.42 -14.65
C SER A 68 -0.85 -10.95 -13.23
N LEU A 69 0.31 -10.86 -12.57
CA LEU A 69 0.49 -11.24 -11.15
C LEU A 69 0.65 -9.99 -10.29
N GLY A 70 -0.22 -9.85 -9.29
CA GLY A 70 -0.20 -8.79 -8.30
C GLY A 70 0.23 -9.27 -6.92
N LEU A 71 0.92 -8.41 -6.16
CA LEU A 71 1.21 -8.58 -4.75
C LEU A 71 0.49 -7.53 -3.93
N ASP A 72 -0.29 -7.96 -2.95
CA ASP A 72 -0.91 -7.11 -1.93
C ASP A 72 -0.06 -7.16 -0.64
N VAL A 73 0.68 -6.09 -0.37
CA VAL A 73 1.56 -5.98 0.80
C VAL A 73 0.79 -5.33 1.93
N GLY A 74 0.63 -6.02 3.05
CA GLY A 74 -0.28 -5.66 4.12
C GLY A 74 -1.73 -6.01 3.76
N CYS A 75 -1.93 -7.23 3.24
CA CYS A 75 -3.19 -7.64 2.63
C CYS A 75 -4.33 -7.86 3.62
N ARG A 76 -4.05 -8.00 4.92
CA ARG A 76 -5.04 -8.33 5.95
C ARG A 76 -5.91 -9.53 5.51
N GLY A 77 -7.23 -9.42 5.59
CA GLY A 77 -8.20 -10.44 5.13
C GLY A 77 -8.41 -10.50 3.61
N GLY A 78 -7.57 -9.88 2.78
CA GLY A 78 -7.59 -9.99 1.32
C GLY A 78 -8.74 -9.27 0.60
N VAL A 79 -9.51 -8.45 1.31
CA VAL A 79 -10.74 -7.83 0.78
C VAL A 79 -10.51 -6.95 -0.44
N LEU A 80 -9.45 -6.12 -0.43
CA LEU A 80 -9.19 -5.18 -1.53
C LEU A 80 -8.74 -5.89 -2.80
N ALA A 81 -7.85 -6.88 -2.66
CA ALA A 81 -7.44 -7.74 -3.77
C ALA A 81 -8.65 -8.43 -4.41
N GLY A 82 -9.55 -8.99 -3.59
CA GLY A 82 -10.82 -9.59 -4.05
C GLY A 82 -11.74 -8.60 -4.75
N MET A 83 -11.89 -7.38 -4.25
CA MET A 83 -12.70 -6.33 -4.88
C MET A 83 -12.16 -5.85 -6.23
N ILE A 84 -10.84 -5.80 -6.39
CA ILE A 84 -10.22 -5.45 -7.67
C ILE A 84 -10.41 -6.60 -8.67
N GLY A 85 -10.08 -7.83 -8.28
CA GLY A 85 -10.41 -9.09 -8.96
C GLY A 85 -9.89 -9.28 -10.40
N LEU A 86 -9.36 -8.24 -11.03
CA LEU A 86 -9.01 -8.22 -12.45
C LEU A 86 -7.79 -9.10 -12.78
N ILE A 87 -6.83 -9.17 -11.87
CA ILE A 87 -5.57 -9.89 -11.99
C ILE A 87 -5.46 -10.99 -10.94
N ARG A 88 -4.47 -11.86 -11.06
CA ARG A 88 -4.17 -12.83 -10.01
C ARG A 88 -3.44 -12.13 -8.87
N TRP A 89 -4.00 -12.16 -7.69
CA TRP A 89 -3.40 -11.58 -6.49
C TRP A 89 -2.81 -12.66 -5.58
N ILE A 90 -1.69 -12.32 -4.95
CA ILE A 90 -1.17 -12.99 -3.76
C ILE A 90 -0.99 -11.94 -2.66
N GLY A 91 -1.02 -12.36 -1.41
CA GLY A 91 -0.94 -11.46 -0.27
C GLY A 91 0.22 -11.74 0.66
N VAL A 92 0.71 -10.69 1.33
CA VAL A 92 1.61 -10.82 2.48
C VAL A 92 1.15 -9.91 3.61
N ASP A 93 1.21 -10.42 4.82
CA ASP A 93 0.94 -9.67 6.05
C ASP A 93 1.78 -10.25 7.18
N ILE A 94 1.93 -9.50 8.28
CA ILE A 94 2.57 -9.98 9.50
C ILE A 94 1.56 -10.61 10.48
N ASP A 95 0.27 -10.30 10.31
CA ASP A 95 -0.83 -10.78 11.14
C ASP A 95 -1.37 -12.10 10.59
N ASP A 96 -0.93 -13.22 11.21
CA ASP A 96 -1.33 -14.56 10.77
C ASP A 96 -2.84 -14.81 10.91
N ALA A 97 -3.50 -14.22 11.91
CA ALA A 97 -4.95 -14.33 12.05
C ALA A 97 -5.70 -13.63 10.90
N ALA A 98 -5.16 -12.51 10.39
CA ALA A 98 -5.68 -11.88 9.19
C ALA A 98 -5.45 -12.74 7.94
N LEU A 99 -4.29 -13.40 7.86
CA LEU A 99 -3.96 -14.28 6.74
C LEU A 99 -4.84 -15.55 6.70
N GLU A 100 -5.28 -16.07 7.85
CA GLU A 100 -6.25 -17.15 7.87
C GLU A 100 -7.57 -16.74 7.20
N VAL A 101 -8.08 -15.55 7.52
CA VAL A 101 -9.28 -14.99 6.87
C VAL A 101 -9.05 -14.79 5.36
N ALA A 102 -7.87 -14.33 4.96
CA ALA A 102 -7.51 -14.14 3.56
C ALA A 102 -7.47 -15.48 2.79
N ARG A 103 -6.90 -16.54 3.40
CA ARG A 103 -6.88 -17.90 2.83
C ARG A 103 -8.28 -18.47 2.66
N GLU A 104 -9.15 -18.29 3.67
CA GLU A 104 -10.57 -18.70 3.60
C GLU A 104 -11.31 -17.96 2.49
N ALA A 105 -10.97 -16.69 2.25
CA ALA A 105 -11.50 -15.89 1.13
C ALA A 105 -10.89 -16.28 -0.24
N GLY A 106 -9.94 -17.23 -0.27
CA GLY A 106 -9.31 -17.73 -1.50
C GLY A 106 -8.12 -16.89 -2.01
N LEU A 107 -7.56 -16.00 -1.18
CA LEU A 107 -6.33 -15.29 -1.50
C LEU A 107 -5.12 -16.13 -1.09
N PRO A 108 -4.26 -16.60 -2.03
CA PRO A 108 -2.98 -17.20 -1.69
C PRO A 108 -2.12 -16.17 -0.96
N CYS A 109 -1.68 -16.48 0.26
CA CYS A 109 -0.92 -15.53 1.06
C CYS A 109 0.05 -16.22 2.02
N VAL A 110 1.07 -15.45 2.43
CA VAL A 110 2.13 -15.91 3.34
C VAL A 110 2.44 -14.82 4.36
N GLU A 111 2.79 -15.27 5.57
CA GLU A 111 3.29 -14.40 6.64
C GLU A 111 4.66 -13.82 6.25
N MET A 112 4.80 -12.50 6.35
CA MET A 112 6.04 -11.80 6.02
C MET A 112 6.16 -10.48 6.77
N ASP A 113 7.33 -10.25 7.40
CA ASP A 113 7.75 -8.91 7.80
C ASP A 113 8.41 -8.20 6.61
N PHE A 114 7.73 -7.19 6.09
CA PHE A 114 8.19 -6.40 4.94
C PHE A 114 8.73 -5.02 5.35
N THR A 115 9.01 -4.78 6.63
CA THR A 115 9.51 -3.49 7.12
C THR A 115 10.90 -3.15 6.62
N THR A 116 11.75 -4.14 6.40
CA THR A 116 13.13 -3.98 5.95
C THR A 116 13.41 -4.57 4.57
N ALA A 117 12.70 -5.63 4.19
CA ALA A 117 12.82 -6.30 2.89
C ALA A 117 11.51 -6.99 2.52
N ILE A 118 11.22 -7.07 1.23
CA ILE A 118 10.13 -7.90 0.69
C ILE A 118 10.77 -9.14 0.06
N ASN A 119 10.60 -10.30 0.70
CA ASN A 119 11.38 -11.51 0.42
C ASN A 119 10.96 -12.24 -0.86
N PHE A 120 10.85 -11.51 -1.97
CA PHE A 120 10.60 -12.03 -3.32
C PHE A 120 11.76 -11.71 -4.26
N GLN A 121 11.88 -12.50 -5.33
CA GLN A 121 12.84 -12.28 -6.39
C GLN A 121 12.62 -10.95 -7.11
N ASN A 122 13.68 -10.41 -7.73
CA ASN A 122 13.59 -9.19 -8.53
C ASN A 122 12.63 -9.40 -9.71
N ALA A 123 11.90 -8.35 -10.09
CA ALA A 123 11.05 -8.33 -11.29
C ALA A 123 10.02 -9.49 -11.37
N SER A 124 9.44 -9.87 -10.22
CA SER A 124 8.47 -10.97 -10.13
C SER A 124 7.04 -10.54 -10.44
N PHE A 125 6.68 -9.29 -10.13
CA PHE A 125 5.29 -8.84 -10.16
C PHE A 125 5.01 -7.82 -11.25
N ASP A 126 3.82 -7.90 -11.82
CA ASP A 126 3.30 -6.89 -12.74
C ASP A 126 2.73 -5.70 -11.98
N VAL A 127 2.11 -5.98 -10.82
CA VAL A 127 1.49 -4.96 -9.96
C VAL A 127 1.87 -5.23 -8.51
N VAL A 128 2.14 -4.17 -7.74
CA VAL A 128 2.26 -4.25 -6.27
C VAL A 128 1.30 -3.24 -5.66
N MET A 129 0.63 -3.61 -4.59
CA MET A 129 -0.29 -2.75 -3.84
C MET A 129 0.18 -2.61 -2.39
N THR A 130 0.14 -1.37 -1.85
CA THR A 130 0.19 -1.08 -0.41
C THR A 130 -0.96 -0.12 -0.10
N ASN A 131 -1.96 -0.57 0.62
CA ASN A 131 -3.12 0.24 0.90
C ASN A 131 -3.25 0.51 2.40
N GLU A 132 -3.04 1.75 2.84
CA GLU A 132 -2.98 2.13 4.27
C GLU A 132 -1.92 1.29 5.01
N VAL A 133 -0.70 1.27 4.51
CA VAL A 133 0.43 0.47 5.04
C VAL A 133 1.63 1.35 5.33
N LEU A 134 2.00 2.25 4.41
CA LEU A 134 3.26 2.99 4.51
C LEU A 134 3.35 3.88 5.74
N GLU A 135 2.22 4.40 6.23
CA GLU A 135 2.14 5.21 7.45
C GLU A 135 2.45 4.44 8.74
N HIS A 136 2.32 3.12 8.70
CA HIS A 136 2.66 2.23 9.81
C HIS A 136 4.15 1.83 9.82
N LEU A 137 4.89 2.17 8.77
CA LEU A 137 6.29 1.79 8.62
C LEU A 137 7.22 2.92 9.08
N PRO A 138 8.24 2.64 9.89
CA PRO A 138 9.18 3.66 10.34
C PRO A 138 10.04 4.21 9.17
N TYR A 139 10.27 3.41 8.15
CA TYR A 139 11.10 3.75 6.99
C TYR A 139 10.40 3.39 5.67
N PRO A 140 9.29 4.06 5.28
CA PRO A 140 8.51 3.70 4.10
C PRO A 140 9.30 3.74 2.78
N ALA A 141 10.35 4.56 2.72
CA ALA A 141 11.24 4.60 1.55
C ALA A 141 11.97 3.26 1.29
N ILE A 142 12.25 2.48 2.34
CA ILE A 142 12.83 1.14 2.19
C ILE A 142 11.81 0.23 1.50
N THR A 143 10.57 0.22 1.98
CA THR A 143 9.50 -0.59 1.39
C THR A 143 9.21 -0.20 -0.06
N VAL A 144 9.16 1.11 -0.38
CA VAL A 144 8.96 1.57 -1.77
C VAL A 144 10.14 1.17 -2.67
N ARG A 145 11.38 1.17 -2.15
CA ARG A 145 12.55 0.64 -2.87
C ARG A 145 12.39 -0.86 -3.16
N GLU A 146 11.95 -1.63 -2.18
CA GLU A 146 11.70 -3.07 -2.35
C GLU A 146 10.55 -3.35 -3.33
N VAL A 147 9.45 -2.59 -3.23
CA VAL A 147 8.37 -2.61 -4.24
C VAL A 147 8.95 -2.37 -5.63
N HIS A 148 9.76 -1.33 -5.79
CA HIS A 148 10.42 -1.06 -7.07
C HIS A 148 11.31 -2.23 -7.51
N ARG A 149 12.05 -2.88 -6.59
CA ARG A 149 12.93 -4.01 -6.91
C ARG A 149 12.15 -5.22 -7.44
N ILE A 150 11.04 -5.57 -6.79
CA ILE A 150 10.25 -6.76 -7.13
C ILE A 150 9.29 -6.54 -8.31
N LEU A 151 8.99 -5.29 -8.68
CA LEU A 151 8.23 -4.97 -9.89
C LEU A 151 9.04 -5.26 -11.15
N LYS A 152 8.40 -5.87 -12.15
CA LYS A 152 8.92 -5.97 -13.50
C LYS A 152 9.20 -4.57 -14.07
N LYS A 153 10.21 -4.44 -14.92
CA LYS A 153 10.61 -3.13 -15.50
C LYS A 153 9.92 -2.84 -16.83
N ASN A 154 8.64 -3.19 -16.90
CA ASN A 154 7.79 -2.95 -18.08
C ASN A 154 7.05 -1.60 -17.93
N PRO A 155 6.72 -0.90 -19.02
CA PRO A 155 5.96 0.35 -18.97
C PRO A 155 4.59 0.22 -18.27
N GLY A 156 3.94 -0.95 -18.38
CA GLY A 156 2.66 -1.25 -17.73
C GLY A 156 2.78 -1.67 -16.25
N SER A 157 3.98 -2.03 -15.77
CA SER A 157 4.11 -2.43 -14.36
C SER A 157 3.82 -1.28 -13.43
N ALA A 158 3.07 -1.56 -12.36
CA ALA A 158 2.51 -0.53 -11.49
C ALA A 158 2.66 -0.80 -10.00
N TYR A 159 2.81 0.29 -9.27
CA TYR A 159 2.65 0.37 -7.83
C TYR A 159 1.40 1.19 -7.51
N VAL A 160 0.40 0.55 -6.94
CA VAL A 160 -0.84 1.22 -6.50
C VAL A 160 -0.92 1.24 -4.98
N GLY A 161 -1.55 2.27 -4.41
CA GLY A 161 -1.65 2.34 -2.98
C GLY A 161 -2.42 3.56 -2.49
N SER A 162 -2.55 3.66 -1.16
CA SER A 162 -3.09 4.85 -0.49
C SER A 162 -2.42 5.08 0.85
N VAL A 163 -2.43 6.34 1.28
CA VAL A 163 -2.02 6.78 2.62
C VAL A 163 -2.86 7.97 3.07
N PRO A 164 -3.00 8.18 4.39
CA PRO A 164 -3.48 9.45 4.91
C PRO A 164 -2.40 10.55 4.73
N LEU A 165 -2.85 11.77 4.46
CA LEU A 165 -2.00 12.96 4.42
C LEU A 165 -2.19 13.76 5.72
N ASP A 166 -1.17 13.76 6.55
CA ASP A 166 -1.30 14.29 7.91
C ASP A 166 -1.09 15.80 8.03
N TYR A 167 -0.54 16.45 6.99
CA TYR A 167 -0.20 17.88 7.03
C TYR A 167 -1.29 18.79 6.46
N HIS A 168 -2.54 18.32 6.32
CA HIS A 168 -3.64 19.16 5.88
C HIS A 168 -4.03 20.22 6.93
N LEU A 169 -4.68 21.30 6.50
CA LEU A 169 -4.91 22.50 7.30
C LEU A 169 -5.59 22.23 8.67
N HIS A 170 -6.58 21.34 8.70
CA HIS A 170 -7.27 20.99 9.94
C HIS A 170 -6.33 20.35 10.99
N ARG A 171 -5.41 19.43 10.56
CA ARG A 171 -4.44 18.82 11.47
C ARG A 171 -3.38 19.83 11.93
N ARG A 172 -2.91 20.71 11.04
CA ARG A 172 -2.01 21.83 11.43
C ARG A 172 -2.63 22.70 12.51
N TRP A 173 -3.92 23.03 12.35
CA TRP A 173 -4.65 23.81 13.35
C TRP A 173 -4.79 23.07 14.69
N LYS A 174 -5.01 21.74 14.68
CA LYS A 174 -5.00 20.92 15.89
C LYS A 174 -3.65 20.99 16.62
N VAL A 175 -2.53 20.87 15.88
CA VAL A 175 -1.16 20.94 16.45
C VAL A 175 -0.90 22.33 17.06
N MET A 176 -1.28 23.40 16.39
CA MET A 176 -1.18 24.77 16.97
C MET A 176 -1.95 24.94 18.29
N ARG A 177 -2.96 24.10 18.53
CA ARG A 177 -3.73 24.04 19.80
C ARG A 177 -3.20 22.99 20.78
N GLY A 178 -1.96 22.52 20.61
CA GLY A 178 -1.32 21.54 21.50
C GLY A 178 -1.87 20.11 21.38
N LYS A 179 -2.62 19.77 20.30
CA LYS A 179 -3.13 18.42 20.08
C LYS A 179 -2.17 17.60 19.21
N ARG A 180 -2.18 16.28 19.34
CA ARG A 180 -1.39 15.37 18.48
C ARG A 180 -1.75 15.55 17.01
N LEU A 181 -0.76 15.37 16.12
CA LEU A 181 -0.92 15.45 14.65
C LEU A 181 -1.89 14.38 14.15
N SER A 182 -1.71 13.13 14.53
CA SER A 182 -2.64 12.04 14.27
C SER A 182 -3.36 11.61 15.55
N GLY A 183 -4.61 11.19 15.44
CA GLY A 183 -5.35 10.50 16.49
C GLY A 183 -5.05 9.00 16.53
N GLU A 184 -4.49 8.45 15.46
CA GLU A 184 -4.11 7.06 15.33
C GLU A 184 -2.74 6.84 15.97
N GLN A 185 -2.67 5.98 16.98
CA GLN A 185 -1.40 5.72 17.71
C GLN A 185 -0.40 4.92 16.86
N LEU A 186 -0.89 4.25 15.82
CA LEU A 186 -0.14 3.35 14.98
C LEU A 186 0.52 4.02 13.77
N HIS A 187 0.15 5.26 13.45
CA HIS A 187 0.81 6.01 12.41
C HIS A 187 2.15 6.52 12.94
N VAL A 188 3.21 5.80 12.64
CA VAL A 188 4.59 6.15 13.02
C VAL A 188 5.23 7.09 12.00
N HIS A 189 4.73 7.07 10.74
CA HIS A 189 5.16 7.97 9.68
C HIS A 189 3.99 8.87 9.22
N HIS A 190 4.27 10.16 9.06
CA HIS A 190 3.28 11.16 8.70
C HIS A 190 3.60 11.74 7.32
N PHE A 191 2.79 11.43 6.31
CA PHE A 191 3.01 11.91 4.95
C PHE A 191 2.48 13.32 4.71
N SER A 192 3.31 14.14 4.08
CA SER A 192 2.84 15.26 3.26
C SER A 192 2.65 14.81 1.81
N PHE A 193 1.81 15.51 1.05
CA PHE A 193 1.68 15.21 -0.38
C PHE A 193 3.01 15.40 -1.13
N LYS A 194 3.78 16.42 -0.77
CA LYS A 194 5.09 16.70 -1.39
C LYS A 194 6.06 15.54 -1.19
N GLU A 195 6.14 15.00 0.01
CA GLU A 195 7.01 13.88 0.34
C GLU A 195 6.61 12.62 -0.42
N LEU A 196 5.32 12.27 -0.41
CA LEU A 196 4.80 11.13 -1.16
C LEU A 196 5.08 11.26 -2.66
N ASP A 197 4.79 12.44 -3.26
CA ASP A 197 5.04 12.69 -4.69
C ASP A 197 6.54 12.57 -5.04
N GLN A 198 7.43 13.10 -4.20
CA GLN A 198 8.87 12.97 -4.38
C GLN A 198 9.33 11.51 -4.29
N LEU A 199 8.83 10.75 -3.31
CA LEU A 199 9.16 9.35 -3.11
C LEU A 199 8.71 8.51 -4.32
N LEU A 200 7.47 8.66 -4.76
CA LEU A 200 6.94 7.90 -5.89
C LEU A 200 7.64 8.27 -7.19
N ARG A 201 7.82 9.57 -7.48
CA ARG A 201 8.50 10.03 -8.70
C ARG A 201 10.00 9.75 -8.73
N PHE A 202 10.58 9.43 -7.59
CA PHE A 202 11.98 8.98 -7.57
C PHE A 202 12.12 7.62 -8.27
N TYR A 203 11.16 6.71 -8.05
CA TYR A 203 11.19 5.34 -8.58
C TYR A 203 10.38 5.14 -9.86
N PHE A 204 9.39 5.98 -10.13
CA PHE A 204 8.45 5.82 -11.24
C PHE A 204 8.40 7.04 -12.15
N ASN A 205 8.18 6.80 -13.46
CA ASN A 205 8.09 7.89 -14.43
C ASN A 205 6.72 8.55 -14.44
N ASN A 206 5.66 7.77 -14.26
CA ASN A 206 4.27 8.22 -14.30
C ASN A 206 3.59 8.00 -12.95
N VAL A 207 2.93 9.02 -12.41
CA VAL A 207 2.15 8.91 -11.17
C VAL A 207 0.84 9.65 -11.34
N GLU A 208 -0.25 8.90 -11.20
CA GLU A 208 -1.62 9.44 -11.15
C GLU A 208 -2.09 9.43 -9.69
N TYR A 209 -2.86 10.45 -9.29
CA TYR A 209 -3.38 10.59 -7.94
C TYR A 209 -4.89 10.73 -7.94
N LEU A 210 -5.52 10.10 -6.94
CA LEU A 210 -6.93 10.24 -6.62
C LEU A 210 -7.09 10.75 -5.18
N PRO A 211 -7.48 12.02 -4.95
CA PRO A 211 -7.89 12.48 -3.62
C PRO A 211 -9.16 11.75 -3.16
N LEU A 212 -9.14 11.19 -1.96
CA LEU A 212 -10.27 10.42 -1.42
C LEU A 212 -11.16 11.24 -0.49
N SER A 213 -10.59 12.25 0.15
CA SER A 213 -11.31 13.11 1.09
C SER A 213 -10.78 14.53 1.08
N GLY A 214 -11.61 15.46 1.55
CA GLY A 214 -11.30 16.89 1.57
C GLY A 214 -11.84 17.66 0.35
N THR A 215 -11.56 18.97 0.31
CA THR A 215 -12.12 19.89 -0.69
C THR A 215 -11.53 19.69 -2.09
N ALA A 216 -10.34 19.11 -2.21
CA ALA A 216 -9.69 18.86 -3.50
C ALA A 216 -10.45 17.86 -4.39
N GLN A 217 -11.31 17.00 -3.83
CA GLN A 217 -12.23 16.16 -4.61
C GLN A 217 -13.15 16.98 -5.54
N ARG A 218 -13.50 18.19 -5.14
CA ARG A 218 -14.39 19.09 -5.90
C ARG A 218 -13.63 19.95 -6.92
N HIS A 219 -12.28 20.09 -6.75
CA HIS A 219 -11.43 20.95 -7.55
C HIS A 219 -10.10 20.28 -7.92
N PRO A 220 -10.09 19.26 -8.81
CA PRO A 220 -8.91 18.44 -9.10
C PRO A 220 -7.73 19.19 -9.75
N ARG A 221 -7.90 20.46 -10.14
CA ARG A 221 -6.87 21.23 -10.85
C ARG A 221 -5.82 21.90 -9.96
N TRP A 222 -5.95 21.85 -8.63
CA TRP A 222 -5.08 22.61 -7.72
C TRP A 222 -4.16 21.69 -6.92
N ARG A 223 -2.97 21.38 -7.45
CA ARG A 223 -1.95 20.62 -6.71
C ARG A 223 -1.57 21.24 -5.37
N LEU A 224 -1.57 22.58 -5.25
CA LEU A 224 -1.39 23.29 -3.98
C LEU A 224 -2.46 22.92 -2.95
N SER A 225 -3.65 22.53 -3.40
CA SER A 225 -4.74 22.13 -2.51
C SER A 225 -4.50 20.77 -1.85
N TYR A 226 -3.69 19.89 -2.43
CA TYR A 226 -3.43 18.56 -1.87
C TYR A 226 -2.75 18.65 -0.50
N ASN A 227 -1.77 19.52 -0.33
CA ASN A 227 -1.11 19.74 0.96
C ASN A 227 -1.98 20.41 2.03
N LEU A 228 -3.07 21.07 1.65
CA LEU A 228 -3.89 21.85 2.57
C LEU A 228 -5.24 21.19 2.87
N PHE A 229 -5.83 20.48 1.90
CA PHE A 229 -7.22 20.08 2.00
C PHE A 229 -7.47 18.58 1.81
N VAL A 230 -6.54 17.82 1.20
CA VAL A 230 -6.68 16.38 1.04
C VAL A 230 -6.23 15.67 2.31
N ARG A 231 -7.08 14.76 2.82
CA ARG A 231 -6.78 13.96 4.01
C ARG A 231 -6.29 12.57 3.66
N ASP A 232 -6.81 11.99 2.59
CA ASP A 232 -6.46 10.65 2.16
C ASP A 232 -6.27 10.66 0.65
N ILE A 233 -5.24 10.00 0.17
CA ILE A 233 -4.89 9.98 -1.25
C ILE A 233 -4.56 8.56 -1.70
N ALA A 234 -5.08 8.19 -2.88
CA ALA A 234 -4.65 7.00 -3.59
C ALA A 234 -3.77 7.37 -4.79
N TRP A 235 -2.94 6.45 -5.23
CA TRP A 235 -2.09 6.62 -6.40
C TRP A 235 -2.02 5.38 -7.27
N ALA A 236 -1.62 5.60 -8.53
CA ALA A 236 -1.11 4.58 -9.43
C ALA A 236 0.20 5.11 -10.04
N ALA A 237 1.32 4.50 -9.65
CA ALA A 237 2.66 4.85 -10.09
C ALA A 237 3.16 3.77 -11.06
N ALA A 238 3.50 4.14 -12.29
CA ALA A 238 3.83 3.22 -13.37
C ALA A 238 5.16 3.53 -14.03
N SER A 239 5.56 2.61 -14.91
CA SER A 239 6.83 2.69 -15.62
C SER A 239 8.00 2.82 -14.66
N PRO A 240 8.32 1.77 -13.89
CA PRO A 240 9.45 1.78 -12.96
C PRO A 240 10.73 2.16 -13.70
N LYS A 241 11.50 3.06 -13.13
CA LYS A 241 12.80 3.49 -13.71
C LYS A 241 13.79 2.33 -13.65
N SER A 242 14.62 2.17 -14.67
CA SER A 242 15.67 1.14 -14.67
C SER A 242 16.71 1.39 -13.57
N GLU A 243 17.11 2.64 -13.40
CA GLU A 243 18.13 3.06 -12.42
C GLU A 243 17.66 4.33 -11.69
N PRO A 244 16.91 4.22 -10.58
CA PRO A 244 16.38 5.38 -9.87
C PRO A 244 17.45 6.17 -9.09
N GLY A 245 18.70 5.69 -9.02
CA GLY A 245 19.76 6.29 -8.20
C GLY A 245 19.64 5.89 -6.71
N ARG A 246 20.30 6.65 -5.84
CA ARG A 246 20.20 6.47 -4.37
C ARG A 246 19.24 7.50 -3.80
N TRP A 247 18.29 7.03 -3.01
CA TRP A 247 17.43 7.92 -2.22
C TRP A 247 18.23 8.52 -1.08
N ASN A 248 18.43 9.83 -1.09
CA ASN A 248 19.13 10.52 -0.01
C ASN A 248 18.11 11.21 0.91
N VAL A 249 17.92 10.65 2.09
CA VAL A 249 16.98 11.17 3.09
C VAL A 249 17.35 12.59 3.53
N ARG A 250 18.66 12.91 3.63
CA ARG A 250 19.13 14.22 4.13
C ARG A 250 18.84 15.39 3.21
N GLU A 251 18.64 15.15 1.93
CA GLU A 251 18.42 16.22 0.93
C GLU A 251 16.94 16.49 0.67
N ARG A 252 16.03 15.75 1.26
CA ARG A 252 14.61 15.74 0.85
C ARG A 252 13.60 16.02 1.96
N PHE A 253 14.06 16.30 3.16
CA PHE A 253 13.24 16.75 4.30
C PHE A 253 13.59 18.16 4.75
#